data_9099c96b0c182613b72ca629bbe1ade0
#
_entry.id   9099c96b0c182613b72ca629bbe1ade0
#
_cell.length_a   1.000
_cell.length_b   1.000
_cell.length_c   1.000
_cell.angle_alpha   90.00
_cell.angle_beta   90.00
_cell.angle_gamma   90.00
#
_symmetry.space_group_name_H-M   'P 1'
#
loop_
_entity.id
_entity.type
_entity.pdbx_description
1 polymer ?
#
loop_
_entity_poly.entity_id
_entity_poly.type
_entity_poly.pdbx_seq_one_letter_code
_entity_poly.pdbx_strand_id
1 'polypeptide(L)'
;GKTTFVKYLINQFQIKKKLQTTEVTSPTFNLLNEYETDDLIIKHYDLFRLKDKSEVKNLDLFDNNQNTITLIEWPELINKENFNKTIDLIFNYENELNNRSVKIDGLDWSFNMKLSKDFKEIKGDASFRKFYRNTKKNSIIVLANREKIKNLLIYDSINKILIKNNIIAPKLLSQNYKKNYIEIQDLGKKTIYQIFSRNKKNQYLIFKKAINVLNK
;
A
#
# COMPACT_ATOMS: atom_id res chain seq x y z
N GLY A 1 8.41 22.51 -5.25
CA GLY A 1 7.11 22.13 -5.79
C GLY A 1 7.12 20.75 -6.44
N LYS A 2 6.16 20.49 -7.32
CA LYS A 2 6.03 19.20 -8.04
C LYS A 2 7.31 18.83 -8.79
N THR A 3 7.78 19.70 -9.65
CA THR A 3 9.02 19.51 -10.44
C THR A 3 10.26 19.30 -9.55
N THR A 4 10.34 19.96 -8.40
CA THR A 4 11.42 19.73 -7.43
C THR A 4 11.39 18.29 -6.90
N PHE A 5 10.21 17.77 -6.60
CA PHE A 5 10.05 16.36 -6.21
C PHE A 5 10.51 15.42 -7.33
N VAL A 6 10.07 15.68 -8.58
CA VAL A 6 10.47 14.89 -9.76
C VAL A 6 11.99 14.89 -9.93
N LYS A 7 12.64 16.04 -9.80
CA LYS A 7 14.10 16.15 -9.83
C LYS A 7 14.78 15.24 -8.81
N TYR A 8 14.35 15.32 -7.55
CA TYR A 8 14.95 14.49 -6.51
C TYR A 8 14.68 13.00 -6.74
N LEU A 9 13.50 12.64 -7.23
CA LEU A 9 13.13 11.25 -7.53
C LEU A 9 14.05 10.68 -8.62
N ILE A 10 14.18 11.38 -9.77
CA ILE A 10 15.03 10.96 -10.89
C ILE A 10 16.48 10.82 -10.45
N ASN A 11 17.02 11.87 -9.79
CA ASN A 11 18.40 11.86 -9.32
C ASN A 11 18.65 10.72 -8.33
N GLN A 12 17.68 10.35 -7.46
CA GLN A 12 17.83 9.22 -6.56
C GLN A 12 17.86 7.87 -7.30
N PHE A 13 17.09 7.70 -8.38
CA PHE A 13 17.23 6.51 -9.23
C PHE A 13 18.62 6.43 -9.85
N GLN A 14 19.14 7.54 -10.42
CA GLN A 14 20.45 7.60 -11.03
C GLN A 14 21.58 7.34 -10.02
N ILE A 15 21.53 7.96 -8.84
CA ILE A 15 22.52 7.75 -7.77
C ILE A 15 22.54 6.29 -7.32
N LYS A 16 21.39 5.65 -7.13
CA LYS A 16 21.30 4.24 -6.75
C LYS A 16 21.93 3.31 -7.80
N LYS A 17 21.88 3.69 -9.05
CA LYS A 17 22.49 2.97 -10.17
C LYS A 17 23.93 3.40 -10.46
N LYS A 18 24.49 4.30 -9.64
CA LYS A 18 25.84 4.88 -9.82
C LYS A 18 26.02 5.64 -11.14
N LEU A 19 24.94 6.20 -11.67
CA LEU A 19 24.95 7.05 -12.86
C LEU A 19 25.17 8.51 -12.47
N GLN A 20 25.62 9.31 -13.45
CA GLN A 20 25.68 10.76 -13.30
C GLN A 20 24.27 11.34 -13.21
N THR A 21 24.05 12.27 -12.29
CA THR A 21 22.75 12.94 -12.17
C THR A 21 22.52 13.91 -13.31
N THR A 22 21.28 13.93 -13.82
CA THR A 22 20.88 14.82 -14.92
C THR A 22 20.21 16.07 -14.36
N GLU A 23 20.33 17.18 -15.07
CA GLU A 23 19.52 18.37 -14.78
C GLU A 23 18.07 18.08 -15.16
N VAL A 24 17.15 18.23 -14.20
CA VAL A 24 15.72 18.01 -14.41
C VAL A 24 14.98 19.33 -14.36
N THR A 25 14.37 19.69 -15.49
CA THR A 25 13.56 20.90 -15.68
C THR A 25 12.07 20.54 -15.85
N SER A 26 11.18 21.51 -15.65
CA SER A 26 9.75 21.31 -15.94
C SER A 26 9.53 21.24 -17.46
N PRO A 27 8.80 20.23 -17.96
CA PRO A 27 8.46 20.10 -19.37
C PRO A 27 7.23 20.92 -19.78
N THR A 28 6.92 22.02 -19.06
CA THR A 28 5.70 22.84 -19.33
C THR A 28 5.62 23.31 -20.80
N PHE A 29 6.74 23.55 -21.47
CA PHE A 29 6.75 23.96 -22.89
C PHE A 29 6.83 22.76 -23.84
N ASN A 30 7.61 21.75 -23.51
CA ASN A 30 7.86 20.58 -24.35
C ASN A 30 6.82 19.46 -24.15
N LEU A 31 6.01 19.57 -23.11
CA LEU A 31 5.03 18.59 -22.62
C LEU A 31 5.67 17.30 -22.09
N LEU A 32 6.82 16.86 -22.58
CA LEU A 32 7.53 15.64 -22.21
C LEU A 32 9.04 15.88 -22.13
N ASN A 33 9.64 15.40 -21.05
CA ASN A 33 11.07 15.14 -20.94
C ASN A 33 11.26 13.65 -20.59
N GLU A 34 12.27 13.01 -21.20
CA GLU A 34 12.64 11.63 -20.92
C GLU A 34 13.99 11.55 -20.22
N TYR A 35 14.11 10.65 -19.25
CA TYR A 35 15.33 10.41 -18.49
C TYR A 35 15.62 8.92 -18.45
N GLU A 36 16.82 8.55 -18.85
CA GLU A 36 17.25 7.16 -18.82
C GLU A 36 17.99 6.85 -17.53
N THR A 37 17.74 5.65 -17.01
CA THR A 37 18.47 5.06 -15.89
C THR A 37 18.72 3.61 -16.26
N ASP A 38 19.91 3.24 -16.64
CA ASP A 38 20.34 1.85 -16.92
C ASP A 38 19.24 0.93 -17.53
N ASP A 39 18.27 0.49 -16.72
CA ASP A 39 17.19 -0.42 -17.07
C ASP A 39 15.77 0.22 -17.04
N LEU A 40 15.67 1.53 -16.79
CA LEU A 40 14.39 2.19 -16.60
C LEU A 40 14.34 3.53 -17.34
N ILE A 41 13.28 3.76 -18.09
CA ILE A 41 12.96 5.04 -18.72
C ILE A 41 11.96 5.78 -17.82
N ILE A 42 12.24 7.05 -17.52
CA ILE A 42 11.33 7.91 -16.78
C ILE A 42 10.80 8.98 -17.72
N LYS A 43 9.51 8.90 -18.05
CA LYS A 43 8.79 9.91 -18.83
C LYS A 43 8.17 10.93 -17.89
N HIS A 44 8.55 12.19 -18.02
CA HIS A 44 8.04 13.29 -17.20
C HIS A 44 7.18 14.21 -18.07
N TYR A 45 5.87 14.22 -17.81
CA TYR A 45 4.89 15.06 -18.49
C TYR A 45 4.43 16.21 -17.59
N ASP A 46 4.19 17.37 -18.20
CA ASP A 46 3.51 18.51 -17.59
C ASP A 46 2.34 18.93 -18.51
N LEU A 47 1.10 18.66 -18.05
CA LEU A 47 -0.11 18.88 -18.83
C LEU A 47 -0.79 20.22 -18.54
N PHE A 48 -0.13 21.11 -17.80
CA PHE A 48 -0.70 22.41 -17.38
C PHE A 48 -1.26 23.24 -18.52
N ARG A 49 -0.65 23.16 -19.70
CA ARG A 49 -1.03 23.96 -20.87
C ARG A 49 -2.14 23.36 -21.72
N LEU A 50 -2.44 22.07 -21.54
CA LEU A 50 -3.49 21.41 -22.30
C LEU A 50 -4.87 21.85 -21.79
N LYS A 51 -5.81 22.02 -22.72
CA LYS A 51 -7.14 22.53 -22.44
C LYS A 51 -8.23 21.47 -22.52
N ASP A 52 -8.02 20.45 -23.33
CA ASP A 52 -9.02 19.41 -23.51
C ASP A 52 -8.41 17.99 -23.63
N LYS A 53 -9.31 17.00 -23.48
CA LYS A 53 -8.92 15.58 -23.49
C LYS A 53 -8.46 15.08 -24.86
N SER A 54 -8.79 15.76 -25.94
CA SER A 54 -8.36 15.34 -27.29
C SER A 54 -6.86 15.55 -27.47
N GLU A 55 -6.33 16.61 -26.88
CA GLU A 55 -4.88 16.89 -26.90
C GLU A 55 -4.08 15.79 -26.18
N VAL A 56 -4.64 15.26 -25.09
CA VAL A 56 -4.00 14.17 -24.31
C VAL A 56 -3.90 12.87 -25.10
N LYS A 57 -4.86 12.59 -26.01
CA LYS A 57 -4.86 11.39 -26.83
C LYS A 57 -3.66 11.28 -27.79
N ASN A 58 -3.10 12.43 -28.16
CA ASN A 58 -1.93 12.52 -29.06
C ASN A 58 -0.61 12.32 -28.35
N LEU A 59 -0.64 12.15 -27.02
CA LEU A 59 0.54 11.86 -26.22
C LEU A 59 0.63 10.36 -25.97
N ASP A 60 1.83 9.78 -26.14
CA ASP A 60 2.08 8.36 -25.87
C ASP A 60 2.12 8.05 -24.36
N LEU A 61 1.08 8.52 -23.65
CA LEU A 61 0.96 8.38 -22.20
C LEU A 61 0.65 6.95 -21.76
N PHE A 62 0.04 6.16 -22.64
CA PHE A 62 -0.53 4.86 -22.31
C PHE A 62 0.32 3.68 -22.79
N ASP A 63 1.51 3.96 -23.32
CA ASP A 63 2.47 2.92 -23.69
C ASP A 63 2.93 2.16 -22.44
N ASN A 64 2.40 0.94 -22.30
CA ASN A 64 2.71 0.03 -21.19
C ASN A 64 4.05 -0.68 -21.39
N ASN A 65 5.14 0.03 -21.54
CA ASN A 65 6.47 -0.57 -21.51
C ASN A 65 6.82 -1.00 -20.08
N GLN A 66 7.22 -2.25 -19.92
CA GLN A 66 7.47 -2.86 -18.61
C GLN A 66 8.53 -2.12 -17.78
N ASN A 67 9.43 -1.38 -18.45
CA ASN A 67 10.53 -0.65 -17.83
C ASN A 67 10.33 0.87 -17.91
N THR A 68 9.10 1.36 -17.85
CA THR A 68 8.82 2.78 -17.90
C THR A 68 8.07 3.24 -16.66
N ILE A 69 8.52 4.36 -16.08
CA ILE A 69 7.77 5.12 -15.07
C ILE A 69 7.29 6.40 -15.73
N THR A 70 5.98 6.62 -15.73
CA THR A 70 5.38 7.86 -16.23
C THR A 70 5.03 8.76 -15.05
N LEU A 71 5.62 9.94 -14.99
CA LEU A 71 5.35 11.00 -14.01
C LEU A 71 4.55 12.09 -14.71
N ILE A 72 3.41 12.47 -14.14
CA ILE A 72 2.50 13.43 -14.78
C ILE A 72 2.18 14.54 -13.78
N GLU A 73 2.52 15.77 -14.14
CA GLU A 73 2.05 16.97 -13.45
C GLU A 73 0.74 17.45 -14.12
N TRP A 74 -0.22 17.92 -13.30
CA TRP A 74 -1.54 18.41 -13.73
C TRP A 74 -2.37 17.35 -14.48
N PRO A 75 -2.71 16.24 -13.82
CA PRO A 75 -3.35 15.08 -14.45
C PRO A 75 -4.88 15.21 -14.62
N GLU A 76 -5.47 16.39 -14.50
CA GLU A 76 -6.92 16.60 -14.43
C GLU A 76 -7.66 16.16 -15.71
N LEU A 77 -6.96 16.18 -16.85
CA LEU A 77 -7.51 15.76 -18.14
C LEU A 77 -7.42 14.25 -18.39
N ILE A 78 -6.73 13.52 -17.50
CA ILE A 78 -6.46 12.11 -17.70
C ILE A 78 -7.54 11.23 -17.07
N ASN A 79 -7.99 10.21 -17.81
CA ASN A 79 -8.76 9.12 -17.21
C ASN A 79 -7.81 8.08 -16.60
N LYS A 80 -7.79 7.99 -15.26
CA LYS A 80 -6.91 7.09 -14.50
C LYS A 80 -7.20 5.61 -14.74
N GLU A 81 -8.39 5.25 -15.21
CA GLU A 81 -8.75 3.86 -15.52
C GLU A 81 -7.92 3.27 -16.65
N ASN A 82 -7.30 4.11 -17.47
CA ASN A 82 -6.42 3.68 -18.55
C ASN A 82 -5.04 3.18 -18.06
N PHE A 83 -4.75 3.32 -16.77
CA PHE A 83 -3.49 2.86 -16.18
C PHE A 83 -3.71 1.68 -15.25
N ASN A 84 -2.85 0.68 -15.37
CA ASN A 84 -2.90 -0.51 -14.52
C ASN A 84 -2.56 -0.23 -13.04
N LYS A 85 -1.70 0.76 -12.79
CA LYS A 85 -1.28 1.17 -11.44
C LYS A 85 -0.97 2.66 -11.44
N THR A 86 -1.62 3.41 -10.57
CA THR A 86 -1.37 4.83 -10.38
C THR A 86 -1.09 5.14 -8.91
N ILE A 87 -0.25 6.13 -8.69
CA ILE A 87 0.02 6.72 -7.38
C ILE A 87 -0.22 8.21 -7.52
N ASP A 88 -1.15 8.74 -6.74
CA ASP A 88 -1.40 10.17 -6.68
C ASP A 88 -0.57 10.80 -5.57
N LEU A 89 0.17 11.84 -5.91
CA LEU A 89 0.92 12.67 -4.97
C LEU A 89 0.27 14.05 -4.91
N ILE A 90 -0.42 14.33 -3.81
CA ILE A 90 -1.13 15.59 -3.59
C ILE A 90 -0.27 16.47 -2.69
N PHE A 91 0.25 17.56 -3.26
CA PHE A 91 1.08 18.54 -2.56
C PHE A 91 0.19 19.64 -1.97
N ASN A 92 0.25 19.81 -0.65
CA ASN A 92 -0.48 20.86 0.05
C ASN A 92 0.50 21.88 0.62
N TYR A 93 0.07 23.16 0.63
CA TYR A 93 0.74 24.20 1.38
C TYR A 93 0.35 24.09 2.85
N GLU A 94 1.32 24.13 3.73
CA GLU A 94 1.10 24.24 5.17
C GLU A 94 1.08 25.70 5.59
N ASN A 95 0.75 25.95 6.86
CA ASN A 95 0.62 27.33 7.41
C ASN A 95 1.92 28.14 7.34
N GLU A 96 3.07 27.50 7.19
CA GLU A 96 4.37 28.16 6.99
C GLU A 96 4.75 28.10 5.52
N LEU A 97 5.26 29.23 4.97
CA LEU A 97 5.59 29.39 3.54
C LEU A 97 6.55 28.33 2.99
N ASN A 98 7.40 27.74 3.83
CA ASN A 98 8.40 26.76 3.42
C ASN A 98 7.98 25.31 3.66
N ASN A 99 6.90 25.08 4.37
CA ASN A 99 6.43 23.73 4.70
C ASN A 99 5.42 23.23 3.65
N ARG A 100 5.60 21.98 3.25
CA ARG A 100 4.72 21.27 2.34
C ARG A 100 4.42 19.90 2.90
N SER A 101 3.17 19.49 2.85
CA SER A 101 2.79 18.10 3.06
C SER A 101 2.50 17.41 1.73
N VAL A 102 2.76 16.13 1.69
CA VAL A 102 2.45 15.29 0.54
C VAL A 102 1.53 14.16 1.00
N LYS A 103 0.31 14.16 0.49
CA LYS A 103 -0.59 13.01 0.64
C LYS A 103 -0.34 12.06 -0.51
N ILE A 104 -0.10 10.78 -0.19
CA ILE A 104 0.10 9.71 -1.16
C ILE A 104 -1.18 8.87 -1.19
N ASP A 105 -1.80 8.76 -2.36
CA ASP A 105 -2.98 7.93 -2.60
C ASP A 105 -2.72 6.96 -3.76
N GLY A 106 -3.51 5.88 -3.88
CA GLY A 106 -3.33 4.89 -4.95
C GLY A 106 -2.31 3.79 -4.63
N LEU A 107 -1.47 3.95 -3.59
CA LEU A 107 -0.68 2.85 -3.07
C LEU A 107 -1.57 1.88 -2.30
N ASP A 108 -1.35 0.59 -2.49
CA ASP A 108 -2.01 -0.39 -1.64
C ASP A 108 -1.55 -0.16 -0.17
N TRP A 109 -2.44 -0.44 0.77
CA TRP A 109 -2.16 -0.25 2.20
C TRP A 109 -0.91 -1.03 2.66
N SER A 110 -0.58 -2.13 1.99
CA SER A 110 0.62 -2.90 2.28
C SER A 110 1.91 -2.12 2.04
N PHE A 111 1.92 -1.24 1.04
CA PHE A 111 3.08 -0.38 0.77
C PHE A 111 3.22 0.70 1.85
N ASN A 112 2.13 1.38 2.21
CA ASN A 112 2.16 2.38 3.28
C ASN A 112 2.60 1.79 4.62
N MET A 113 2.19 0.56 4.92
CA MET A 113 2.61 -0.14 6.14
C MET A 113 4.06 -0.58 6.11
N LYS A 114 4.60 -0.95 4.94
CA LYS A 114 6.02 -1.26 4.77
C LYS A 114 6.92 -0.05 4.97
N LEU A 115 6.45 1.15 4.61
CA LEU A 115 7.19 2.40 4.81
C LEU A 115 7.14 2.88 6.25
N SER A 116 6.10 2.54 7.00
CA SER A 116 5.96 2.95 8.39
C SER A 116 6.72 2.00 9.33
N LYS A 117 7.62 2.57 10.14
CA LYS A 117 8.32 1.83 11.22
C LYS A 117 7.36 1.27 12.29
N ASP A 118 6.11 1.76 12.31
CA ASP A 118 5.11 1.37 13.29
C ASP A 118 4.41 0.04 12.95
N PHE A 119 4.59 -0.48 11.75
CA PHE A 119 3.98 -1.73 11.32
C PHE A 119 5.02 -2.79 10.99
N LYS A 120 4.78 -4.00 11.50
CA LYS A 120 5.59 -5.17 11.23
C LYS A 120 4.76 -6.24 10.53
N GLU A 121 5.17 -6.63 9.33
CA GLU A 121 4.50 -7.68 8.59
C GLU A 121 4.60 -9.03 9.34
N ILE A 122 3.46 -9.70 9.49
CA ILE A 122 3.36 -11.06 10.02
C ILE A 122 3.32 -11.99 8.82
N LYS A 123 4.34 -12.81 8.64
CA LYS A 123 4.37 -13.83 7.58
C LYS A 123 3.28 -14.86 7.85
N GLY A 124 2.40 -15.06 6.88
CA GLY A 124 1.34 -16.08 6.91
C GLY A 124 1.52 -17.08 5.76
N ASP A 125 1.06 -18.33 5.95
CA ASP A 125 1.46 -19.43 5.07
C ASP A 125 0.59 -19.63 3.83
N ALA A 126 -0.70 -19.34 3.83
CA ALA A 126 -1.58 -19.80 2.73
C ALA A 126 -2.71 -18.85 2.35
N SER A 127 -2.70 -17.61 2.83
CA SER A 127 -3.76 -16.66 2.58
C SER A 127 -3.30 -15.51 1.69
N PHE A 128 -4.17 -15.08 0.76
CA PHE A 128 -3.96 -13.82 0.02
C PHE A 128 -4.05 -12.59 0.94
N ARG A 129 -4.46 -12.75 2.20
CA ARG A 129 -4.50 -11.72 3.21
C ARG A 129 -3.10 -11.44 3.72
N LYS A 130 -2.81 -10.16 3.93
CA LYS A 130 -1.60 -9.70 4.58
C LYS A 130 -1.94 -9.19 5.98
N PHE A 131 -1.08 -9.49 6.92
CA PHE A 131 -1.26 -9.11 8.32
C PHE A 131 -0.10 -8.21 8.75
N TYR A 132 -0.43 -7.07 9.36
CA TYR A 132 0.55 -6.11 9.84
C TYR A 132 0.28 -5.80 11.31
N ARG A 133 1.22 -6.17 12.18
CA ARG A 133 1.15 -5.84 13.60
C ARG A 133 1.56 -4.39 13.80
N ASN A 134 0.73 -3.62 14.50
CA ASN A 134 1.07 -2.28 14.94
C ASN A 134 1.99 -2.40 16.18
N THR A 135 3.19 -1.81 16.12
CA THR A 135 4.17 -1.89 17.21
C THR A 135 3.86 -0.92 18.35
N LYS A 136 3.07 0.12 18.11
CA LYS A 136 2.64 1.12 19.10
C LYS A 136 1.29 0.81 19.74
N LYS A 137 0.42 0.11 19.01
CA LYS A 137 -0.92 -0.27 19.46
C LYS A 137 -1.02 -1.78 19.53
N ASN A 138 -1.85 -2.29 20.41
CA ASN A 138 -2.12 -3.74 20.49
C ASN A 138 -3.13 -4.15 19.41
N SER A 139 -2.77 -3.96 18.15
CA SER A 139 -3.65 -4.21 17.01
C SER A 139 -2.92 -4.84 15.81
N ILE A 140 -3.70 -5.51 14.97
CA ILE A 140 -3.27 -6.08 13.70
C ILE A 140 -4.17 -5.54 12.60
N ILE A 141 -3.59 -5.05 11.52
CA ILE A 141 -4.30 -4.74 10.31
C ILE A 141 -4.34 -5.96 9.41
N VAL A 142 -5.52 -6.34 8.98
CA VAL A 142 -5.80 -7.41 8.02
C VAL A 142 -6.17 -6.76 6.69
N LEU A 143 -5.35 -6.99 5.69
CA LEU A 143 -5.50 -6.44 4.35
C LEU A 143 -5.82 -7.56 3.36
N ALA A 144 -6.89 -7.40 2.61
CA ALA A 144 -7.42 -8.41 1.68
C ALA A 144 -7.51 -7.92 0.23
N ASN A 145 -6.46 -7.30 -0.30
CA ASN A 145 -6.44 -6.63 -1.60
C ASN A 145 -6.93 -7.47 -2.78
N ARG A 146 -6.77 -8.79 -2.71
CA ARG A 146 -7.16 -9.73 -3.78
C ARG A 146 -8.49 -10.44 -3.51
N GLU A 147 -9.16 -10.11 -2.42
CA GLU A 147 -10.42 -10.74 -2.06
C GLU A 147 -11.60 -9.79 -2.28
N LYS A 148 -12.80 -10.35 -2.46
CA LYS A 148 -14.04 -9.55 -2.49
C LYS A 148 -14.28 -8.94 -1.10
N ILE A 149 -14.80 -7.72 -1.07
CA ILE A 149 -15.11 -6.97 0.18
C ILE A 149 -15.91 -7.80 1.19
N LYS A 150 -16.87 -8.61 0.70
CA LYS A 150 -17.69 -9.48 1.55
C LYS A 150 -16.88 -10.47 2.40
N ASN A 151 -15.66 -10.84 1.99
CA ASN A 151 -14.84 -11.81 2.73
C ASN A 151 -14.32 -11.24 4.06
N LEU A 152 -14.03 -9.95 4.13
CA LEU A 152 -13.71 -9.29 5.41
C LEU A 152 -14.95 -9.12 6.30
N LEU A 153 -16.13 -8.86 5.71
CA LEU A 153 -17.39 -8.83 6.44
C LEU A 153 -17.70 -10.19 7.07
N ILE A 154 -17.51 -11.29 6.31
CA ILE A 154 -17.70 -12.65 6.82
C ILE A 154 -16.70 -12.94 7.95
N TYR A 155 -15.42 -12.57 7.76
CA TYR A 155 -14.40 -12.75 8.79
C TYR A 155 -14.78 -12.05 10.11
N ASP A 156 -15.22 -10.79 10.05
CA ASP A 156 -15.67 -10.04 11.22
C ASP A 156 -16.92 -10.65 11.84
N SER A 157 -17.89 -11.06 11.02
CA SER A 157 -19.12 -11.69 11.50
C SER A 157 -18.84 -13.00 12.24
N ILE A 158 -17.93 -13.82 11.74
CA ILE A 158 -17.50 -15.05 12.42
C ILE A 158 -16.87 -14.71 13.77
N ASN A 159 -15.97 -13.73 13.83
CA ASN A 159 -15.36 -13.31 15.09
C ASN A 159 -16.39 -12.81 16.11
N LYS A 160 -17.40 -12.06 15.67
CA LYS A 160 -18.51 -11.62 16.54
C LYS A 160 -19.33 -12.79 17.08
N ILE A 161 -19.63 -13.80 16.26
CA ILE A 161 -20.32 -15.02 16.68
C ILE A 161 -19.48 -15.77 17.72
N LEU A 162 -18.20 -15.96 17.50
CA LEU A 162 -17.29 -16.63 18.42
C LEU A 162 -17.27 -15.90 19.78
N ILE A 163 -17.10 -14.57 19.76
CA ILE A 163 -17.10 -13.76 20.99
C ILE A 163 -18.43 -13.87 21.74
N LYS A 164 -19.57 -13.83 21.02
CA LYS A 164 -20.91 -13.98 21.62
C LYS A 164 -21.07 -15.32 22.33
N ASN A 165 -20.40 -16.36 21.85
CA ASN A 165 -20.40 -17.70 22.44
C ASN A 165 -19.24 -17.92 23.44
N ASN A 166 -18.67 -16.87 24.00
CA ASN A 166 -17.56 -16.92 24.96
C ASN A 166 -16.29 -17.63 24.42
N ILE A 167 -16.10 -17.62 23.10
CA ILE A 167 -14.88 -18.09 22.46
C ILE A 167 -13.98 -16.88 22.20
N ILE A 168 -12.73 -16.97 22.61
CA ILE A 168 -11.77 -15.89 22.41
C ILE A 168 -11.48 -15.74 20.92
N ALA A 169 -11.85 -14.58 20.34
CA ALA A 169 -11.54 -14.19 18.99
C ALA A 169 -11.13 -12.71 18.94
N PRO A 170 -10.38 -12.27 17.92
CA PRO A 170 -9.96 -10.87 17.79
C PRO A 170 -11.18 -9.95 17.67
N LYS A 171 -11.25 -8.92 18.52
CA LYS A 171 -12.29 -7.88 18.41
C LYS A 171 -11.98 -6.96 17.24
N LEU A 172 -13.00 -6.56 16.48
CA LEU A 172 -12.88 -5.51 15.47
C LEU A 172 -12.65 -4.16 16.18
N LEU A 173 -11.59 -3.45 15.81
CA LEU A 173 -11.27 -2.13 16.34
C LEU A 173 -11.64 -1.02 15.35
N SER A 174 -11.38 -1.23 14.07
CA SER A 174 -11.79 -0.32 13.00
C SER A 174 -11.98 -1.07 11.68
N GLN A 175 -12.70 -0.45 10.75
CA GLN A 175 -12.97 -1.02 9.44
C GLN A 175 -12.85 0.01 8.33
N ASN A 176 -12.36 -0.43 7.18
CA ASN A 176 -12.48 0.29 5.92
C ASN A 176 -12.67 -0.73 4.79
N TYR A 177 -13.89 -1.21 4.64
CA TYR A 177 -14.21 -2.22 3.61
C TYR A 177 -14.01 -1.69 2.19
N LYS A 178 -14.19 -0.38 1.95
CA LYS A 178 -13.94 0.23 0.63
C LYS A 178 -12.47 0.08 0.21
N LYS A 179 -11.54 0.19 1.16
CA LYS A 179 -10.11 -0.02 0.93
C LYS A 179 -9.65 -1.44 1.27
N ASN A 180 -10.60 -2.34 1.49
CA ASN A 180 -10.44 -3.78 1.73
C ASN A 180 -9.48 -4.14 2.88
N TYR A 181 -9.59 -3.42 4.01
CA TYR A 181 -8.88 -3.75 5.24
C TYR A 181 -9.76 -3.56 6.49
N ILE A 182 -9.35 -4.25 7.55
CA ILE A 182 -9.88 -4.09 8.91
C ILE A 182 -8.73 -4.04 9.91
N GLU A 183 -8.95 -3.40 11.05
CA GLU A 183 -8.05 -3.44 12.20
C GLU A 183 -8.70 -4.25 13.31
N ILE A 184 -7.98 -5.23 13.83
CA ILE A 184 -8.44 -6.16 14.85
C ILE A 184 -7.49 -6.16 16.05
N GLN A 185 -7.98 -6.63 17.19
CA GLN A 185 -7.18 -6.81 18.39
C GLN A 185 -6.04 -7.81 18.15
N ASP A 186 -4.84 -7.49 18.64
CA ASP A 186 -3.70 -8.42 18.66
C ASP A 186 -3.83 -9.35 19.88
N LEU A 187 -4.02 -10.63 19.66
CA LEU A 187 -4.09 -11.66 20.70
C LEU A 187 -2.69 -12.17 21.12
N GLY A 188 -1.62 -11.58 20.59
CA GLY A 188 -0.25 -11.86 20.98
C GLY A 188 0.58 -12.57 19.91
N LYS A 189 1.83 -12.89 20.29
CA LYS A 189 2.85 -13.37 19.33
C LYS A 189 3.01 -14.89 19.31
N LYS A 190 2.54 -15.59 20.35
CA LYS A 190 2.73 -17.04 20.47
C LYS A 190 1.66 -17.78 19.68
N THR A 191 2.07 -18.56 18.69
CA THR A 191 1.19 -19.47 17.96
C THR A 191 1.17 -20.86 18.63
N ILE A 192 0.08 -21.61 18.41
CA ILE A 192 0.01 -23.02 18.86
C ILE A 192 1.18 -23.83 18.31
N TYR A 193 1.55 -23.61 17.06
CA TYR A 193 2.72 -24.25 16.43
C TYR A 193 4.02 -23.99 17.21
N GLN A 194 4.30 -22.76 17.63
CA GLN A 194 5.48 -22.43 18.42
C GLN A 194 5.46 -23.07 19.80
N ILE A 195 4.28 -23.25 20.40
CA ILE A 195 4.12 -23.92 21.68
C ILE A 195 4.41 -25.43 21.52
N PHE A 196 3.91 -26.04 20.45
CA PHE A 196 4.16 -27.46 20.14
C PHE A 196 5.63 -27.75 19.85
N SER A 197 6.29 -26.88 19.09
CA SER A 197 7.70 -27.05 18.73
C SER A 197 8.62 -27.05 19.96
N ARG A 198 8.21 -26.33 21.02
CA ARG A 198 9.00 -26.18 22.24
C ARG A 198 8.72 -27.23 23.32
N ASN A 199 7.54 -27.83 23.35
CA ASN A 199 7.14 -28.74 24.41
C ASN A 199 6.20 -29.84 23.94
N LYS A 200 6.76 -30.99 23.53
CA LYS A 200 5.98 -32.14 23.04
C LYS A 200 5.05 -32.76 24.10
N LYS A 201 5.39 -32.64 25.40
CA LYS A 201 4.63 -33.27 26.50
C LYS A 201 3.22 -32.70 26.70
N ASN A 202 2.95 -31.45 26.24
CA ASN A 202 1.66 -30.80 26.43
C ASN A 202 0.75 -30.82 25.17
N GLN A 203 1.14 -31.52 24.12
CA GLN A 203 0.38 -31.54 22.86
C GLN A 203 -1.04 -32.06 23.06
N TYR A 204 -1.19 -33.20 23.77
CA TYR A 204 -2.48 -33.80 24.03
C TYR A 204 -3.43 -32.85 24.75
N LEU A 205 -2.96 -32.17 25.80
CA LEU A 205 -3.78 -31.24 26.59
C LEU A 205 -4.25 -30.04 25.75
N ILE A 206 -3.39 -29.54 24.85
CA ILE A 206 -3.73 -28.42 23.97
C ILE A 206 -4.75 -28.85 22.91
N PHE A 207 -4.58 -30.06 22.31
CA PHE A 207 -5.56 -30.62 21.39
C PHE A 207 -6.91 -30.84 22.05
N LYS A 208 -6.92 -31.41 23.26
CA LYS A 208 -8.15 -31.60 24.05
C LYS A 208 -8.87 -30.26 24.31
N LYS A 209 -8.12 -29.19 24.66
CA LYS A 209 -8.68 -27.87 24.84
C LYS A 209 -9.24 -27.28 23.52
N ALA A 210 -8.53 -27.47 22.40
CA ALA A 210 -9.01 -27.03 21.08
C ALA A 210 -10.31 -27.74 20.67
N ILE A 211 -10.38 -29.07 20.85
CA ILE A 211 -11.61 -29.85 20.57
C ILE A 211 -12.77 -29.39 21.46
N ASN A 212 -12.54 -29.15 22.75
CA ASN A 212 -13.57 -28.65 23.65
C ASN A 212 -14.12 -27.27 23.26
N VAL A 213 -13.30 -26.44 22.60
CA VAL A 213 -13.74 -25.14 22.05
C VAL A 213 -14.60 -25.33 20.82
N LEU A 214 -14.30 -26.33 19.97
CA LEU A 214 -15.09 -26.63 18.76
C LEU A 214 -16.45 -27.29 19.06
N ASN A 215 -16.57 -27.91 20.22
CA ASN A 215 -17.78 -28.58 20.67
C ASN A 215 -18.72 -27.67 21.49
N LYS A 216 -18.42 -26.40 21.64
CA LYS A 216 -19.27 -25.36 22.21
C LYS A 216 -20.08 -24.64 21.12
#